data_9e9910da9093532886f68f5e4779a5a0
#
_entry.id   9e9910da9093532886f68f5e4779a5a0
#
_cell.length_a   1.000
_cell.length_b   1.000
_cell.length_c   1.000
_cell.angle_alpha   90.00
_cell.angle_beta   90.00
_cell.angle_gamma   90.00
#
_symmetry.space_group_name_H-M   'P 1'
#
loop_
_entity.id
_entity.type
_entity.pdbx_description
1 polymer ?
#
loop_
_entity_poly.entity_id
_entity_poly.type
_entity_poly.pdbx_seq_one_letter_code
_entity_poly.pdbx_strand_id
1 'polypeptide(L)'
;MPVTIHAVEKALFKIFNNDFLFAIPPYQRPYAWTTDQAGELLSDLLAFLGDDAQPIDDVNPYFLGSIVLIKDADSSKADIVDGQQRLTTLTILLAVLRAQVPSEYAQEITKYLYERGDVIIGTLNRYRLNLRERDEKFFREYIQDENGINGLLNLEKKQLSDSQQNIKTNAIYFNNALTELTEPQRVRLLQYLMRRCYLVVVSTPDLDSAFRIFTVLNARGLDLKLSDLLKAEVIGAIPKNQQEKYTEIWESEEEDLGRDTFQDLFAHIRMIYRK
;
A
#
# COMPACT_ATOMS: atom_id res chain seq x y z
N MET A 1 -1.96 -30.27 5.79
CA MET A 1 -2.90 -30.14 4.66
C MET A 1 -2.13 -29.52 3.51
N PRO A 2 -2.42 -29.81 2.23
CA PRO A 2 -1.78 -29.11 1.14
C PRO A 2 -2.14 -27.62 1.22
N VAL A 3 -1.15 -26.76 1.07
CA VAL A 3 -1.33 -25.31 1.07
C VAL A 3 -2.10 -24.92 -0.18
N THR A 4 -3.19 -24.18 -0.02
CA THR A 4 -3.98 -23.69 -1.14
C THR A 4 -3.52 -22.29 -1.50
N ILE A 5 -3.04 -22.11 -2.73
CA ILE A 5 -2.68 -20.80 -3.30
C ILE A 5 -3.85 -20.34 -4.17
N HIS A 6 -4.35 -19.14 -3.91
CA HIS A 6 -5.37 -18.51 -4.73
C HIS A 6 -4.73 -17.34 -5.48
N ALA A 7 -4.82 -17.35 -6.80
CA ALA A 7 -4.38 -16.24 -7.65
C ALA A 7 -5.54 -15.80 -8.54
N VAL A 8 -5.97 -14.56 -8.39
CA VAL A 8 -7.13 -14.02 -9.12
C VAL A 8 -6.83 -12.58 -9.55
N GLU A 9 -7.11 -12.28 -10.81
CA GLU A 9 -7.13 -10.92 -11.32
C GLU A 9 -8.37 -10.17 -10.81
N LYS A 10 -8.15 -8.97 -10.30
CA LYS A 10 -9.22 -8.11 -9.79
C LYS A 10 -9.03 -6.66 -10.23
N ALA A 11 -10.09 -6.01 -10.71
CA ALA A 11 -10.13 -4.56 -10.88
C ALA A 11 -10.09 -3.87 -9.51
N LEU A 12 -9.58 -2.64 -9.43
CA LEU A 12 -9.35 -1.95 -8.15
C LEU A 12 -10.62 -1.78 -7.32
N PHE A 13 -11.79 -1.56 -7.94
CA PHE A 13 -13.04 -1.47 -7.17
C PHE A 13 -13.41 -2.78 -6.44
N LYS A 14 -12.87 -3.94 -6.90
CA LYS A 14 -13.03 -5.24 -6.22
C LYS A 14 -11.93 -5.52 -5.20
N ILE A 15 -10.95 -4.65 -5.09
CA ILE A 15 -9.84 -4.76 -4.14
C ILE A 15 -10.11 -3.85 -2.94
N PHE A 16 -10.47 -2.61 -3.18
CA PHE A 16 -10.83 -1.66 -2.13
C PHE A 16 -12.30 -1.80 -1.70
N ASN A 17 -12.69 -2.99 -1.23
CA ASN A 17 -14.05 -3.30 -0.78
C ASN A 17 -14.06 -4.06 0.55
N ASN A 18 -15.21 -4.60 0.96
CA ASN A 18 -15.37 -5.31 2.23
C ASN A 18 -14.69 -6.68 2.28
N ASP A 19 -14.27 -7.24 1.13
CA ASP A 19 -13.57 -8.52 1.07
C ASP A 19 -12.12 -8.42 1.57
N PHE A 20 -11.58 -7.20 1.63
CA PHE A 20 -10.20 -6.94 2.02
C PHE A 20 -10.11 -5.81 3.05
N LEU A 21 -9.50 -6.12 4.18
CA LEU A 21 -9.01 -5.19 5.19
C LEU A 21 -7.50 -5.39 5.26
N PHE A 22 -6.79 -4.60 4.49
CA PHE A 22 -5.36 -4.70 4.37
C PHE A 22 -4.67 -4.18 5.63
N ALA A 23 -3.65 -4.92 6.08
CA ALA A 23 -2.75 -4.47 7.13
C ALA A 23 -1.30 -4.65 6.65
N ILE A 24 -0.46 -3.67 6.93
CA ILE A 24 0.98 -3.75 6.72
C ILE A 24 1.60 -4.27 8.02
N PRO A 25 2.15 -5.50 8.02
CA PRO A 25 2.76 -6.08 9.22
C PRO A 25 3.97 -5.25 9.71
N PRO A 26 4.29 -5.30 11.01
CA PRO A 26 5.40 -4.54 11.60
C PRO A 26 6.76 -4.81 10.95
N TYR A 27 7.00 -6.03 10.46
CA TYR A 27 8.25 -6.40 9.80
C TYR A 27 8.42 -5.80 8.41
N GLN A 28 7.35 -5.30 7.78
CA GLN A 28 7.44 -4.64 6.49
C GLN A 28 8.12 -3.27 6.62
N ARG A 29 8.90 -2.90 5.60
CA ARG A 29 9.55 -1.57 5.58
C ARG A 29 8.52 -0.44 5.59
N PRO A 30 8.89 0.77 6.07
CA PRO A 30 8.06 1.96 5.95
C PRO A 30 7.71 2.28 4.50
N TYR A 31 6.72 3.16 4.32
CA TYR A 31 6.45 3.70 3.00
C TYR A 31 7.66 4.51 2.51
N ALA A 32 8.18 4.14 1.34
CA ALA A 32 9.45 4.66 0.83
C ALA A 32 9.37 5.16 -0.62
N TRP A 33 8.24 5.02 -1.32
CA TRP A 33 8.09 5.58 -2.66
C TRP A 33 8.16 7.10 -2.61
N THR A 34 9.00 7.66 -3.48
CA THR A 34 9.16 9.09 -3.69
C THR A 34 8.24 9.58 -4.82
N THR A 35 8.36 10.85 -5.18
CA THR A 35 7.65 11.42 -6.34
C THR A 35 8.05 10.79 -7.66
N ASP A 36 9.20 10.12 -7.75
CA ASP A 36 9.63 9.46 -8.98
C ASP A 36 8.71 8.26 -9.28
N GLN A 37 8.54 7.33 -8.32
CA GLN A 37 7.67 6.17 -8.50
C GLN A 37 6.18 6.56 -8.55
N ALA A 38 5.77 7.54 -7.73
CA ALA A 38 4.40 8.04 -7.73
C ALA A 38 4.07 8.75 -9.06
N GLY A 39 5.03 9.51 -9.59
CA GLY A 39 4.92 10.22 -10.88
C GLY A 39 4.91 9.26 -12.06
N GLU A 40 5.76 8.24 -12.05
CA GLU A 40 5.75 7.18 -13.07
C GLU A 40 4.38 6.48 -13.10
N LEU A 41 3.85 6.08 -11.94
CA LEU A 41 2.51 5.48 -11.86
C LEU A 41 1.43 6.40 -12.45
N LEU A 42 1.39 7.69 -12.08
CA LEU A 42 0.38 8.61 -12.58
C LEU A 42 0.54 8.85 -14.09
N SER A 43 1.79 9.00 -14.56
CA SER A 43 2.11 9.17 -15.98
C SER A 43 1.64 7.99 -16.82
N ASP A 44 1.89 6.77 -16.35
CA ASP A 44 1.41 5.55 -16.99
C ASP A 44 -0.11 5.51 -17.06
N LEU A 45 -0.80 5.79 -15.94
CA LEU A 45 -2.25 5.80 -15.89
C LEU A 45 -2.86 6.81 -16.89
N LEU A 46 -2.27 8.01 -16.99
CA LEU A 46 -2.73 9.03 -17.94
C LEU A 46 -2.44 8.65 -19.39
N ALA A 47 -1.26 8.06 -19.65
CA ALA A 47 -0.89 7.61 -20.99
C ALA A 47 -1.80 6.48 -21.51
N PHE A 48 -2.12 5.50 -20.64
CA PHE A 48 -3.02 4.40 -20.99
C PHE A 48 -4.50 4.82 -21.07
N LEU A 49 -4.90 5.83 -20.30
CA LEU A 49 -6.26 6.37 -20.34
C LEU A 49 -6.60 6.93 -21.73
N GLY A 50 -5.62 7.53 -22.42
CA GLY A 50 -5.78 8.05 -23.77
C GLY A 50 -6.77 9.20 -23.89
N ASP A 51 -7.36 9.35 -25.08
CA ASP A 51 -8.24 10.44 -25.42
C ASP A 51 -9.60 10.42 -24.67
N ASP A 52 -10.13 11.61 -24.43
CA ASP A 52 -11.41 11.81 -23.72
C ASP A 52 -12.64 11.28 -24.48
N ALA A 53 -12.50 10.98 -25.77
CA ALA A 53 -13.63 10.60 -26.64
C ALA A 53 -14.05 9.12 -26.52
N GLN A 54 -13.18 8.24 -26.05
CA GLN A 54 -13.43 6.80 -25.99
C GLN A 54 -14.19 6.42 -24.70
N PRO A 55 -15.25 5.59 -24.76
CA PRO A 55 -15.92 5.06 -23.56
C PRO A 55 -14.89 4.31 -22.66
N ILE A 56 -15.02 4.45 -21.35
CA ILE A 56 -14.06 3.83 -20.39
C ILE A 56 -13.98 2.31 -20.57
N ASP A 57 -15.07 1.66 -20.90
CA ASP A 57 -15.12 0.19 -21.06
C ASP A 57 -14.35 -0.30 -22.30
N ASP A 58 -14.10 0.58 -23.27
CA ASP A 58 -13.35 0.29 -24.48
C ASP A 58 -11.86 0.66 -24.34
N VAL A 59 -11.49 1.40 -23.28
CA VAL A 59 -10.06 1.71 -23.00
C VAL A 59 -9.31 0.44 -22.61
N ASN A 60 -8.10 0.26 -23.12
CA ASN A 60 -7.27 -0.88 -22.78
C ASN A 60 -7.04 -0.96 -21.26
N PRO A 61 -7.12 -2.16 -20.66
CA PRO A 61 -6.84 -2.34 -19.26
C PRO A 61 -5.35 -2.07 -18.95
N TYR A 62 -5.08 -1.52 -17.77
CA TYR A 62 -3.73 -1.35 -17.25
C TYR A 62 -3.45 -2.35 -16.13
N PHE A 63 -2.35 -3.06 -16.25
CA PHE A 63 -1.94 -4.04 -15.25
C PHE A 63 -0.98 -3.39 -14.23
N LEU A 64 -1.45 -3.25 -13.02
CA LEU A 64 -0.71 -2.66 -11.90
C LEU A 64 0.30 -3.63 -11.25
N GLY A 65 0.40 -4.87 -11.71
CA GLY A 65 1.26 -5.91 -11.14
C GLY A 65 0.51 -6.84 -10.17
N SER A 66 1.24 -7.49 -9.28
CA SER A 66 0.69 -8.42 -8.29
C SER A 66 0.78 -7.87 -6.87
N ILE A 67 -0.06 -8.40 -5.98
CA ILE A 67 0.06 -8.28 -4.53
C ILE A 67 0.04 -9.67 -3.92
N VAL A 68 0.83 -9.89 -2.86
CA VAL A 68 0.89 -11.15 -2.13
C VAL A 68 0.37 -10.93 -0.72
N LEU A 69 -0.59 -11.77 -0.31
CA LEU A 69 -1.33 -11.62 0.93
C LEU A 69 -1.29 -12.90 1.76
N ILE A 70 -1.21 -12.73 3.07
CA ILE A 70 -1.63 -13.77 4.01
C ILE A 70 -3.09 -13.52 4.33
N LYS A 71 -3.97 -14.41 3.90
CA LYS A 71 -5.42 -14.25 4.04
C LYS A 71 -6.11 -15.61 4.01
N ASP A 72 -6.94 -15.85 5.01
CA ASP A 72 -7.87 -16.97 5.02
C ASP A 72 -9.03 -16.73 4.06
N ALA A 73 -9.55 -17.77 3.44
CA ALA A 73 -10.61 -17.69 2.44
C ALA A 73 -11.87 -16.95 2.96
N ASP A 74 -12.26 -17.23 4.21
CA ASP A 74 -13.47 -16.71 4.83
C ASP A 74 -13.23 -15.43 5.65
N SER A 75 -12.01 -14.88 5.66
CA SER A 75 -11.65 -13.67 6.39
C SER A 75 -11.49 -12.48 5.46
N SER A 76 -11.94 -11.30 5.88
CA SER A 76 -11.58 -10.04 5.21
C SER A 76 -10.18 -9.53 5.58
N LYS A 77 -9.60 -9.99 6.68
CA LYS A 77 -8.25 -9.60 7.09
C LYS A 77 -7.22 -10.11 6.08
N ALA A 78 -6.33 -9.23 5.65
CA ALA A 78 -5.32 -9.51 4.63
C ALA A 78 -4.00 -8.81 5.01
N ASP A 79 -3.04 -9.59 5.51
CA ASP A 79 -1.71 -9.07 5.80
C ASP A 79 -0.89 -9.01 4.52
N ILE A 80 -0.32 -7.85 4.21
CA ILE A 80 0.40 -7.62 2.96
C ILE A 80 1.83 -8.14 3.10
N VAL A 81 2.21 -9.07 2.23
CA VAL A 81 3.60 -9.55 2.09
C VAL A 81 4.32 -8.82 0.97
N ASP A 82 3.60 -8.51 -0.12
CA ASP A 82 4.11 -7.70 -1.23
C ASP A 82 3.03 -6.78 -1.79
N GLY A 83 3.47 -5.65 -2.36
CA GLY A 83 2.60 -4.64 -2.96
C GLY A 83 2.18 -3.50 -2.02
N GLN A 84 2.73 -3.42 -0.80
CA GLN A 84 2.40 -2.39 0.18
C GLN A 84 2.62 -0.96 -0.35
N GLN A 85 3.75 -0.70 -1.02
CA GLN A 85 4.07 0.62 -1.55
C GLN A 85 3.02 1.07 -2.56
N ARG A 86 2.64 0.15 -3.47
CA ARG A 86 1.64 0.40 -4.50
C ARG A 86 0.25 0.66 -3.90
N LEU A 87 -0.22 -0.19 -2.98
CA LEU A 87 -1.52 0.00 -2.33
C LEU A 87 -1.57 1.31 -1.54
N THR A 88 -0.49 1.68 -0.86
CA THR A 88 -0.38 2.96 -0.16
C THR A 88 -0.47 4.13 -1.14
N THR A 89 0.29 4.09 -2.24
CA THR A 89 0.29 5.15 -3.27
C THR A 89 -1.07 5.28 -3.95
N LEU A 90 -1.73 4.15 -4.28
CA LEU A 90 -3.09 4.16 -4.84
C LEU A 90 -4.11 4.75 -3.86
N THR A 91 -3.96 4.46 -2.55
CA THR A 91 -4.82 5.05 -1.52
C THR A 91 -4.61 6.57 -1.42
N ILE A 92 -3.36 7.05 -1.51
CA ILE A 92 -3.05 8.50 -1.56
C ILE A 92 -3.68 9.13 -2.80
N LEU A 93 -3.52 8.53 -3.98
CA LEU A 93 -4.11 9.04 -5.23
C LEU A 93 -5.65 9.11 -5.14
N LEU A 94 -6.32 8.08 -4.61
CA LEU A 94 -7.77 8.08 -4.39
C LEU A 94 -8.20 9.19 -3.42
N ALA A 95 -7.45 9.43 -2.35
CA ALA A 95 -7.76 10.48 -1.39
C ALA A 95 -7.60 11.88 -2.00
N VAL A 96 -6.59 12.09 -2.85
CA VAL A 96 -6.41 13.37 -3.57
C VAL A 96 -7.51 13.56 -4.62
N LEU A 97 -7.87 12.50 -5.38
CA LEU A 97 -9.00 12.55 -6.31
C LEU A 97 -10.30 12.91 -5.57
N ARG A 98 -10.55 12.30 -4.40
CA ARG A 98 -11.73 12.63 -3.57
C ARG A 98 -11.82 14.12 -3.26
N ALA A 99 -10.71 14.78 -3.01
CA ALA A 99 -10.68 16.21 -2.70
C ALA A 99 -10.92 17.12 -3.92
N GLN A 100 -10.84 16.58 -5.16
CA GLN A 100 -10.87 17.36 -6.39
C GLN A 100 -11.97 16.96 -7.39
N VAL A 101 -12.84 16.03 -7.02
CA VAL A 101 -14.00 15.64 -7.84
C VAL A 101 -15.30 16.13 -7.21
N PRO A 102 -16.43 16.17 -7.97
CA PRO A 102 -17.75 16.52 -7.43
C PRO A 102 -18.15 15.63 -6.25
N SER A 103 -18.99 16.18 -5.36
CA SER A 103 -19.37 15.55 -4.09
C SER A 103 -19.95 14.13 -4.24
N GLU A 104 -20.67 13.86 -5.30
CA GLU A 104 -21.23 12.53 -5.59
C GLU A 104 -20.13 11.49 -5.78
N TYR A 105 -19.09 11.82 -6.57
CA TYR A 105 -17.92 10.94 -6.74
C TYR A 105 -17.06 10.86 -5.47
N ALA A 106 -16.92 11.96 -4.75
CA ALA A 106 -16.18 12.00 -3.48
C ALA A 106 -16.77 11.04 -2.44
N GLN A 107 -18.12 10.97 -2.36
CA GLN A 107 -18.81 10.03 -1.48
C GLN A 107 -18.55 8.57 -1.88
N GLU A 108 -18.52 8.26 -3.17
CA GLU A 108 -18.20 6.92 -3.65
C GLU A 108 -16.72 6.55 -3.37
N ILE A 109 -15.77 7.48 -3.59
CA ILE A 109 -14.37 7.26 -3.25
C ILE A 109 -14.20 6.96 -1.75
N THR A 110 -14.97 7.62 -0.88
CA THR A 110 -14.90 7.38 0.56
C THR A 110 -15.10 5.91 0.89
N LYS A 111 -15.98 5.18 0.21
CA LYS A 111 -16.23 3.75 0.43
C LYS A 111 -15.01 2.86 0.09
N TYR A 112 -14.13 3.33 -0.80
CA TYR A 112 -12.88 2.67 -1.16
C TYR A 112 -11.73 2.98 -0.18
N LEU A 113 -11.85 4.04 0.62
CA LEU A 113 -10.88 4.39 1.64
C LEU A 113 -11.22 3.78 3.00
N TYR A 114 -12.49 3.81 3.37
CA TYR A 114 -13.00 3.19 4.59
C TYR A 114 -14.50 2.89 4.51
N GLU A 115 -14.95 1.95 5.32
CA GLU A 115 -16.34 1.72 5.62
C GLU A 115 -16.73 2.58 6.81
N ARG A 116 -17.78 3.38 6.65
CA ARG A 116 -18.27 4.23 7.75
C ARG A 116 -18.81 3.39 8.88
N GLY A 117 -18.41 3.73 10.09
CA GLY A 117 -19.05 3.24 11.30
C GLY A 117 -20.47 3.78 11.44
N ASP A 118 -21.29 3.06 12.18
CA ASP A 118 -22.63 3.48 12.50
C ASP A 118 -22.63 4.20 13.86
N VAL A 119 -22.95 5.48 13.85
CA VAL A 119 -22.97 6.35 15.04
C VAL A 119 -24.07 5.91 16.03
N ILE A 120 -25.18 5.31 15.52
CA ILE A 120 -26.31 4.87 16.33
C ILE A 120 -25.90 3.63 17.16
N ILE A 121 -25.19 2.68 16.52
CA ILE A 121 -24.70 1.46 17.18
C ILE A 121 -23.32 1.67 17.82
N GLY A 122 -22.66 2.82 17.61
CA GLY A 122 -21.36 3.14 18.19
C GLY A 122 -20.19 2.39 17.56
N THR A 123 -20.30 1.97 16.29
CA THR A 123 -19.18 1.33 15.60
C THR A 123 -18.25 2.38 14.97
N LEU A 124 -16.95 2.07 14.95
CA LEU A 124 -15.92 2.93 14.35
C LEU A 124 -15.77 2.66 12.85
N ASN A 125 -15.20 3.65 12.14
CA ASN A 125 -14.80 3.48 10.76
C ASN A 125 -13.81 2.31 10.61
N ARG A 126 -13.98 1.52 9.54
CA ARG A 126 -13.08 0.41 9.19
C ARG A 126 -12.29 0.80 7.94
N TYR A 127 -11.04 1.18 8.14
CA TYR A 127 -10.16 1.60 7.06
C TYR A 127 -9.73 0.42 6.19
N ARG A 128 -9.69 0.62 4.87
CA ARG A 128 -9.34 -0.43 3.89
C ARG A 128 -7.86 -0.80 3.95
N LEU A 129 -6.99 0.15 4.27
CA LEU A 129 -5.56 -0.04 4.42
C LEU A 129 -5.11 0.51 5.77
N ASN A 130 -4.51 -0.34 6.59
CA ASN A 130 -3.90 0.03 7.86
C ASN A 130 -2.39 -0.05 7.71
N LEU A 131 -1.71 1.06 7.91
CA LEU A 131 -0.26 1.10 7.95
C LEU A 131 0.26 0.56 9.28
N ARG A 132 1.59 0.50 9.44
CA ARG A 132 2.22 0.19 10.71
C ARG A 132 1.82 1.24 11.76
N GLU A 133 1.82 0.86 13.03
CA GLU A 133 1.34 1.67 14.17
C GLU A 133 1.92 3.09 14.18
N ARG A 134 3.23 3.24 13.88
CA ARG A 134 3.92 4.53 13.81
C ARG A 134 3.33 5.50 12.77
N ASP A 135 2.88 4.98 11.62
CA ASP A 135 2.38 5.78 10.50
C ASP A 135 0.85 5.78 10.40
N GLU A 136 0.18 4.85 11.09
CA GLU A 136 -1.26 4.59 10.98
C GLU A 136 -2.10 5.82 11.30
N LYS A 137 -1.82 6.49 12.43
CA LYS A 137 -2.57 7.68 12.85
C LYS A 137 -2.43 8.81 11.84
N PHE A 138 -1.19 9.05 11.38
CA PHE A 138 -0.91 10.08 10.37
C PHE A 138 -1.64 9.77 9.05
N PHE A 139 -1.58 8.53 8.60
CA PHE A 139 -2.19 8.11 7.36
C PHE A 139 -3.72 8.20 7.39
N ARG A 140 -4.33 7.80 8.50
CA ARG A 140 -5.79 7.97 8.71
C ARG A 140 -6.19 9.43 8.68
N GLU A 141 -5.58 10.26 9.51
CA GLU A 141 -5.94 11.66 9.69
C GLU A 141 -5.78 12.47 8.41
N TYR A 142 -4.67 12.27 7.68
CA TYR A 142 -4.32 13.14 6.54
C TYR A 142 -4.68 12.55 5.17
N ILE A 143 -4.84 11.23 5.05
CA ILE A 143 -5.13 10.60 3.77
C ILE A 143 -6.54 10.02 3.74
N GLN A 144 -6.89 9.19 4.72
CA GLN A 144 -8.13 8.42 4.61
C GLN A 144 -9.35 9.18 5.10
N ASP A 145 -9.25 10.00 6.14
CA ASP A 145 -10.37 10.78 6.68
C ASP A 145 -10.83 11.88 5.71
N GLU A 146 -12.10 12.27 5.84
CA GLU A 146 -12.65 13.38 5.07
C GLU A 146 -11.91 14.68 5.41
N ASN A 147 -11.65 15.51 4.39
CA ASN A 147 -10.84 16.73 4.50
C ASN A 147 -9.36 16.53 4.91
N GLY A 148 -8.89 15.30 5.10
CA GLY A 148 -7.51 15.02 5.50
C GLY A 148 -6.49 15.63 4.55
N ILE A 149 -6.70 15.54 3.23
CA ILE A 149 -5.83 16.14 2.21
C ILE A 149 -5.70 17.66 2.40
N ASN A 150 -6.79 18.37 2.68
CA ASN A 150 -6.73 19.80 2.93
C ASN A 150 -5.89 20.12 4.19
N GLY A 151 -6.02 19.31 5.24
CA GLY A 151 -5.18 19.41 6.43
C GLY A 151 -3.71 19.15 6.11
N LEU A 152 -3.42 18.15 5.29
CA LEU A 152 -2.05 17.79 4.89
C LEU A 152 -1.36 18.90 4.09
N LEU A 153 -2.07 19.50 3.12
CA LEU A 153 -1.54 20.58 2.28
C LEU A 153 -1.18 21.82 3.11
N ASN A 154 -1.92 22.08 4.20
CA ASN A 154 -1.69 23.19 5.12
C ASN A 154 -0.81 22.80 6.33
N LEU A 155 -0.31 21.57 6.39
CA LEU A 155 0.51 21.11 7.49
C LEU A 155 1.84 21.88 7.54
N GLU A 156 2.02 22.67 8.59
CA GLU A 156 3.27 23.36 8.86
C GLU A 156 4.43 22.37 9.04
N LYS A 157 5.68 22.84 8.93
CA LYS A 157 6.89 22.02 9.12
C LYS A 157 6.91 21.42 10.52
N LYS A 158 6.29 20.26 10.71
CA LYS A 158 6.51 19.36 11.85
C LYS A 158 7.66 18.42 11.51
N GLN A 159 8.32 17.92 12.54
CA GLN A 159 9.28 16.83 12.39
C GLN A 159 8.48 15.57 12.01
N LEU A 160 8.43 15.26 10.72
CA LEU A 160 7.80 14.05 10.17
C LEU A 160 8.87 12.97 10.03
N SER A 161 8.47 11.71 10.17
CA SER A 161 9.32 10.59 9.75
C SER A 161 9.48 10.58 8.22
N ASP A 162 10.49 9.88 7.71
CA ASP A 162 10.73 9.77 6.27
C ASP A 162 9.50 9.22 5.53
N SER A 163 8.84 8.21 6.11
CA SER A 163 7.58 7.66 5.59
C SER A 163 6.48 8.71 5.51
N GLN A 164 6.27 9.49 6.57
CA GLN A 164 5.27 10.55 6.62
C GLN A 164 5.61 11.69 5.65
N GLN A 165 6.90 12.00 5.52
CA GLN A 165 7.37 12.99 4.55
C GLN A 165 7.10 12.52 3.11
N ASN A 166 7.37 11.26 2.79
CA ASN A 166 7.08 10.69 1.47
C ASN A 166 5.58 10.68 1.18
N ILE A 167 4.73 10.29 2.16
CA ILE A 167 3.28 10.35 2.03
C ILE A 167 2.82 11.78 1.71
N LYS A 168 3.31 12.76 2.47
CA LYS A 168 2.99 14.18 2.25
C LYS A 168 3.43 14.66 0.88
N THR A 169 4.67 14.38 0.50
CA THR A 169 5.26 14.84 -0.76
C THR A 169 4.51 14.25 -1.96
N ASN A 170 4.17 12.96 -1.91
CA ASN A 170 3.40 12.31 -2.96
C ASN A 170 1.96 12.83 -3.05
N ALA A 171 1.32 13.13 -1.91
CA ALA A 171 -0.01 13.74 -1.92
C ALA A 171 0.02 15.14 -2.54
N ILE A 172 1.02 15.97 -2.21
CA ILE A 172 1.23 17.30 -2.84
C ILE A 172 1.49 17.15 -4.34
N TYR A 173 2.33 16.20 -4.74
CA TYR A 173 2.61 15.93 -6.14
C TYR A 173 1.32 15.58 -6.91
N PHE A 174 0.54 14.64 -6.42
CA PHE A 174 -0.74 14.27 -7.04
C PHE A 174 -1.73 15.43 -7.05
N ASN A 175 -1.81 16.20 -5.95
CA ASN A 175 -2.69 17.36 -5.89
C ASN A 175 -2.38 18.36 -7.00
N ASN A 176 -1.11 18.70 -7.19
CA ASN A 176 -0.68 19.62 -8.23
C ASN A 176 -0.94 19.07 -9.64
N ALA A 177 -0.55 17.81 -9.89
CA ALA A 177 -0.76 17.18 -11.18
C ALA A 177 -2.24 17.06 -11.56
N LEU A 178 -3.12 16.72 -10.61
CA LEU A 178 -4.55 16.63 -10.84
C LEU A 178 -5.23 17.99 -10.99
N THR A 179 -4.67 19.05 -10.42
CA THR A 179 -5.20 20.42 -10.60
C THR A 179 -5.06 20.90 -12.05
N GLU A 180 -4.06 20.41 -12.79
CA GLU A 180 -3.88 20.70 -14.22
C GLU A 180 -4.95 20.02 -15.11
N LEU A 181 -5.64 19.01 -14.59
CA LEU A 181 -6.72 18.34 -15.29
C LEU A 181 -8.05 19.08 -15.09
N THR A 182 -8.91 19.04 -16.09
CA THR A 182 -10.29 19.49 -15.94
C THR A 182 -11.09 18.52 -15.05
N GLU A 183 -12.21 18.98 -14.49
CA GLU A 183 -13.08 18.13 -13.68
C GLU A 183 -13.55 16.86 -14.41
N PRO A 184 -14.01 16.91 -15.68
CA PRO A 184 -14.34 15.69 -16.43
C PRO A 184 -13.15 14.72 -16.57
N GLN A 185 -11.93 15.25 -16.77
CA GLN A 185 -10.73 14.41 -16.90
C GLN A 185 -10.38 13.72 -15.58
N ARG A 186 -10.54 14.39 -14.43
CA ARG A 186 -10.36 13.76 -13.13
C ARG A 186 -11.39 12.65 -12.87
N VAL A 187 -12.64 12.89 -13.22
CA VAL A 187 -13.70 11.87 -13.12
C VAL A 187 -13.39 10.68 -14.04
N ARG A 188 -12.94 10.96 -15.26
CA ARG A 188 -12.55 9.92 -16.21
C ARG A 188 -11.38 9.10 -15.72
N LEU A 189 -10.36 9.74 -15.15
CA LEU A 189 -9.21 9.06 -14.52
C LEU A 189 -9.68 8.17 -13.35
N LEU A 190 -10.57 8.66 -12.49
CA LEU A 190 -11.17 7.87 -11.42
C LEU A 190 -11.86 6.62 -11.94
N GLN A 191 -12.72 6.77 -12.96
CA GLN A 191 -13.44 5.64 -13.56
C GLN A 191 -12.49 4.62 -14.17
N TYR A 192 -11.45 5.08 -14.87
CA TYR A 192 -10.41 4.24 -15.44
C TYR A 192 -9.65 3.48 -14.36
N LEU A 193 -9.17 4.21 -13.35
CA LEU A 193 -8.44 3.63 -12.22
C LEU A 193 -9.21 2.51 -11.54
N MET A 194 -10.50 2.74 -11.29
CA MET A 194 -11.31 1.78 -10.54
C MET A 194 -11.77 0.60 -11.39
N ARG A 195 -12.08 0.81 -12.68
CA ARG A 195 -12.74 -0.19 -13.54
C ARG A 195 -11.79 -0.91 -14.49
N ARG A 196 -10.70 -0.24 -14.93
CA ARG A 196 -9.81 -0.75 -15.98
C ARG A 196 -8.38 -1.00 -15.50
N CYS A 197 -8.05 -0.66 -14.25
CA CYS A 197 -6.76 -1.00 -13.67
C CYS A 197 -6.90 -2.25 -12.81
N TYR A 198 -6.00 -3.22 -13.00
CA TYR A 198 -6.09 -4.55 -12.42
C TYR A 198 -4.85 -4.90 -11.62
N LEU A 199 -5.05 -5.65 -10.54
CA LEU A 199 -4.00 -6.34 -9.78
C LEU A 199 -4.26 -7.85 -9.80
N VAL A 200 -3.20 -8.64 -9.87
CA VAL A 200 -3.28 -10.06 -9.53
C VAL A 200 -3.12 -10.19 -8.02
N VAL A 201 -4.17 -10.62 -7.37
CA VAL A 201 -4.19 -10.92 -5.93
C VAL A 201 -3.78 -12.37 -5.74
N VAL A 202 -2.63 -12.58 -5.11
CA VAL A 202 -2.15 -13.92 -4.71
C VAL A 202 -2.31 -14.03 -3.21
N SER A 203 -3.07 -15.00 -2.72
CA SER A 203 -3.30 -15.19 -1.29
C SER A 203 -3.07 -16.63 -0.85
N THR A 204 -2.56 -16.77 0.37
CA THR A 204 -2.33 -18.03 1.07
C THR A 204 -2.58 -17.83 2.56
N PRO A 205 -3.00 -18.86 3.31
CA PRO A 205 -3.29 -18.71 4.74
C PRO A 205 -2.02 -18.65 5.62
N ASP A 206 -0.85 -19.02 5.11
CA ASP A 206 0.37 -19.10 5.93
C ASP A 206 1.52 -18.24 5.39
N LEU A 207 2.35 -17.79 6.33
CA LEU A 207 3.49 -16.91 6.10
C LEU A 207 4.56 -17.55 5.20
N ASP A 208 4.92 -18.81 5.44
CA ASP A 208 6.00 -19.51 4.71
C ASP A 208 5.66 -19.62 3.23
N SER A 209 4.42 -19.97 2.92
CA SER A 209 3.92 -20.07 1.54
C SER A 209 3.87 -18.70 0.87
N ALA A 210 3.44 -17.65 1.61
CA ALA A 210 3.41 -16.30 1.09
C ALA A 210 4.82 -15.82 0.71
N PHE A 211 5.84 -16.09 1.54
CA PHE A 211 7.22 -15.75 1.22
C PHE A 211 7.80 -16.55 0.05
N ARG A 212 7.49 -17.85 -0.06
CA ARG A 212 7.92 -18.64 -1.23
C ARG A 212 7.34 -18.07 -2.52
N ILE A 213 6.05 -17.74 -2.52
CA ILE A 213 5.37 -17.11 -3.67
C ILE A 213 6.04 -15.78 -3.99
N PHE A 214 6.23 -14.94 -2.99
CA PHE A 214 6.88 -13.64 -3.14
C PHE A 214 8.28 -13.80 -3.77
N THR A 215 9.11 -14.71 -3.24
CA THR A 215 10.46 -14.97 -3.77
C THR A 215 10.41 -15.40 -5.25
N VAL A 216 9.46 -16.24 -5.64
CA VAL A 216 9.32 -16.68 -7.04
C VAL A 216 8.85 -15.55 -7.95
N LEU A 217 7.89 -14.74 -7.51
CA LEU A 217 7.36 -13.61 -8.30
C LEU A 217 8.40 -12.50 -8.48
N ASN A 218 9.24 -12.27 -7.49
CA ASN A 218 10.28 -11.24 -7.51
C ASN A 218 11.66 -11.75 -7.97
N ALA A 219 11.84 -13.06 -8.25
CA ALA A 219 13.09 -13.60 -8.78
C ALA A 219 13.56 -12.96 -10.10
N ARG A 220 12.72 -12.15 -10.73
CA ARG A 220 12.99 -11.37 -11.95
C ARG A 220 12.91 -9.85 -11.75
N GLY A 221 12.74 -9.37 -10.52
CA GLY A 221 12.63 -7.95 -10.16
C GLY A 221 13.41 -7.61 -8.90
N LEU A 222 13.30 -6.39 -8.39
CA LEU A 222 14.05 -5.86 -7.25
C LEU A 222 14.06 -6.79 -6.04
N ASP A 223 15.26 -7.24 -5.67
CA ASP A 223 15.56 -8.24 -4.66
C ASP A 223 14.90 -7.98 -3.30
N LEU A 224 14.02 -8.91 -2.86
CA LEU A 224 13.82 -9.09 -1.43
C LEU A 224 15.15 -9.61 -0.87
N LYS A 225 15.77 -8.83 0.00
CA LYS A 225 17.01 -9.23 0.61
C LYS A 225 16.74 -10.32 1.65
N LEU A 226 17.71 -11.19 1.85
CA LEU A 226 17.64 -12.21 2.90
C LEU A 226 17.33 -11.57 4.27
N SER A 227 17.82 -10.34 4.51
CA SER A 227 17.52 -9.54 5.69
C SER A 227 16.03 -9.29 5.91
N ASP A 228 15.23 -9.04 4.84
CA ASP A 228 13.78 -8.81 4.95
C ASP A 228 13.05 -10.10 5.38
N LEU A 229 13.48 -11.26 4.86
CA LEU A 229 12.94 -12.57 5.27
C LEU A 229 13.27 -12.88 6.74
N LEU A 230 14.53 -12.68 7.12
CA LEU A 230 14.98 -12.88 8.50
C LEU A 230 14.27 -11.93 9.46
N LYS A 231 14.07 -10.67 9.07
CA LYS A 231 13.29 -9.70 9.84
C LYS A 231 11.89 -10.21 10.12
N ALA A 232 11.19 -10.69 9.08
CA ALA A 232 9.84 -11.21 9.20
C ALA A 232 9.76 -12.42 10.14
N GLU A 233 10.69 -13.36 10.01
CA GLU A 233 10.76 -14.57 10.85
C GLU A 233 11.10 -14.22 12.30
N VAL A 234 12.12 -13.40 12.52
CA VAL A 234 12.57 -13.00 13.87
C VAL A 234 11.53 -12.14 14.56
N ILE A 235 11.04 -11.09 13.91
CA ILE A 235 10.02 -10.20 14.50
C ILE A 235 8.71 -10.93 14.68
N GLY A 236 8.33 -11.80 13.72
CA GLY A 236 7.11 -12.63 13.84
C GLY A 236 7.13 -13.61 15.02
N ALA A 237 8.30 -14.07 15.45
CA ALA A 237 8.47 -14.94 16.61
C ALA A 237 8.43 -14.18 17.97
N ILE A 238 8.53 -12.85 17.96
CA ILE A 238 8.50 -12.01 19.15
C ILE A 238 7.04 -11.73 19.57
N PRO A 239 6.72 -11.67 20.89
CA PRO A 239 5.41 -11.27 21.37
C PRO A 239 4.97 -9.91 20.79
N LYS A 240 3.71 -9.79 20.37
CA LYS A 240 3.17 -8.60 19.68
C LYS A 240 3.49 -7.26 20.36
N ASN A 241 3.43 -7.23 21.69
CA ASN A 241 3.72 -6.03 22.49
C ASN A 241 5.21 -5.60 22.50
N GLN A 242 6.09 -6.39 21.91
CA GLN A 242 7.53 -6.10 21.80
C GLN A 242 8.00 -5.97 20.35
N GLN A 243 7.18 -6.37 19.38
CA GLN A 243 7.55 -6.38 17.97
C GLN A 243 7.99 -5.00 17.46
N GLU A 244 7.30 -3.94 17.86
CA GLU A 244 7.63 -2.57 17.45
C GLU A 244 9.04 -2.17 17.91
N LYS A 245 9.35 -2.37 19.19
CA LYS A 245 10.67 -2.08 19.76
C LYS A 245 11.80 -2.79 19.02
N TYR A 246 11.65 -4.08 18.72
CA TYR A 246 12.68 -4.83 18.01
C TYR A 246 12.73 -4.51 16.52
N THR A 247 11.61 -4.09 15.94
CA THR A 247 11.59 -3.56 14.57
C THR A 247 12.37 -2.26 14.46
N GLU A 248 12.21 -1.35 15.42
CA GLU A 248 12.99 -0.10 15.46
C GLU A 248 14.49 -0.36 15.60
N ILE A 249 14.90 -1.28 16.49
CA ILE A 249 16.31 -1.66 16.63
C ILE A 249 16.83 -2.23 15.30
N TRP A 250 16.10 -3.14 14.67
CA TRP A 250 16.48 -3.70 13.38
C TRP A 250 16.65 -2.64 12.29
N GLU A 251 15.69 -1.73 12.18
CA GLU A 251 15.71 -0.66 11.17
C GLU A 251 16.86 0.32 11.42
N SER A 252 17.14 0.66 12.68
CA SER A 252 18.28 1.52 13.04
C SER A 252 19.61 0.90 12.66
N GLU A 253 19.81 -0.39 12.96
CA GLU A 253 21.04 -1.10 12.61
C GLU A 253 21.20 -1.31 11.09
N GLU A 254 20.08 -1.55 10.37
CA GLU A 254 20.09 -1.64 8.92
C GLU A 254 20.43 -0.30 8.26
N GLU A 255 19.98 0.81 8.84
CA GLU A 255 20.29 2.17 8.37
C GLU A 255 21.76 2.52 8.62
N ASP A 256 22.26 2.24 9.82
CA ASP A 256 23.64 2.53 10.23
C ASP A 256 24.68 1.75 9.41
N LEU A 257 24.41 0.48 9.11
CA LEU A 257 25.33 -0.38 8.34
C LEU A 257 25.13 -0.26 6.82
N GLY A 258 23.98 0.22 6.38
CA GLY A 258 23.53 0.13 5.00
C GLY A 258 23.09 -1.29 4.62
N ARG A 259 22.10 -1.38 3.75
CA ARG A 259 21.37 -2.63 3.43
C ARG A 259 22.23 -3.79 2.97
N ASP A 260 23.27 -3.52 2.19
CA ASP A 260 24.14 -4.57 1.64
C ASP A 260 25.03 -5.15 2.74
N THR A 261 25.69 -4.28 3.53
CA THR A 261 26.54 -4.68 4.65
C THR A 261 25.73 -5.40 5.74
N PHE A 262 24.50 -4.95 6.00
CA PHE A 262 23.61 -5.60 6.97
C PHE A 262 23.21 -7.02 6.52
N GLN A 263 23.02 -7.24 5.22
CA GLN A 263 22.81 -8.58 4.68
C GLN A 263 24.03 -9.49 4.83
N ASP A 264 25.23 -8.95 4.57
CA ASP A 264 26.48 -9.70 4.72
C ASP A 264 26.73 -10.11 6.18
N LEU A 265 26.29 -9.29 7.16
CA LEU A 265 26.34 -9.63 8.58
C LEU A 265 25.67 -10.98 8.86
N PHE A 266 24.46 -11.22 8.29
CA PHE A 266 23.77 -12.50 8.50
C PHE A 266 24.48 -13.68 7.84
N ALA A 267 25.13 -13.45 6.69
CA ALA A 267 25.96 -14.48 6.06
C ALA A 267 27.15 -14.86 6.97
N HIS A 268 27.80 -13.88 7.62
CA HIS A 268 28.88 -14.10 8.58
C HIS A 268 28.39 -14.79 9.85
N ILE A 269 27.25 -14.37 10.42
CA ILE A 269 26.64 -15.03 11.58
C ILE A 269 26.37 -16.51 11.27
N ARG A 270 25.80 -16.81 10.09
CA ARG A 270 25.54 -18.18 9.65
C ARG A 270 26.82 -19.01 9.56
N MET A 271 27.94 -18.44 9.09
CA MET A 271 29.21 -19.14 9.03
C MET A 271 29.77 -19.47 10.44
N ILE A 272 29.61 -18.56 11.41
CA ILE A 272 30.06 -18.76 12.79
C ILE A 272 29.29 -19.89 13.49
N TYR A 273 27.95 -19.97 13.25
CA TYR A 273 27.08 -20.95 13.92
C TYR A 273 26.88 -22.25 13.13
N ARG A 274 27.38 -22.35 11.91
CA ARG A 274 27.37 -23.60 11.15
C ARG A 274 28.56 -24.45 11.63
N LYS A 275 28.29 -25.30 12.65
CA LYS A 275 29.19 -26.40 13.05
C LYS A 275 28.84 -27.66 12.27
#